data_2cb5f7fafeea01c171cc3d8619bf057d
#
_entry.id   2cb5f7fafeea01c171cc3d8619bf057d
#
_cell.length_a   1.000
_cell.length_b   1.000
_cell.length_c   1.000
_cell.angle_alpha   90.00
_cell.angle_beta   90.00
_cell.angle_gamma   90.00
#
_symmetry.space_group_name_H-M   'P 1'
#
loop_
_entity.id
_entity.type
_entity.pdbx_description
1 polymer ?
#
loop_
_entity_poly.entity_id
_entity_poly.type
_entity_poly.pdbx_seq_one_letter_code
_entity_poly.pdbx_strand_id
1 'polypeptide(L)' 'MIMRKSAKFTLIELLIVIAIIAVLAAMLL' A
#
# COMPACT_ATOMS: atom_id res chain seq x y z
N MET A 1 -0.93 -5.25 21.04
CA MET A 1 -1.25 -5.15 20.45
C MET A 1 -1.87 -4.24 19.84
N ILE A 2 -1.94 -3.93 19.19
CA ILE A 2 -2.41 -3.07 18.62
C ILE A 2 -3.39 -3.15 17.94
N MET A 3 -4.12 -2.81 17.79
CA MET A 3 -5.03 -2.94 17.16
C MET A 3 -5.45 -1.96 16.40
N ARG A 4 -5.52 -1.86 15.38
CA ARG A 4 -5.85 -0.96 14.54
C ARG A 4 -7.18 -0.85 14.56
N LYS A 5 -7.90 -0.48 15.18
CA LYS A 5 -9.13 -0.47 15.11
C LYS A 5 -9.70 0.22 14.04
N SER A 6 -9.48 1.06 13.51
CA SER A 6 -10.10 1.74 12.51
C SER A 6 -9.44 1.66 11.35
N ALA A 7 -9.42 0.78 10.68
CA ALA A 7 -8.74 0.66 9.49
C ALA A 7 -9.45 1.33 8.40
N LYS A 8 -9.65 2.54 8.34
CA LYS A 8 -10.26 3.14 7.27
C LYS A 8 -9.36 3.24 6.12
N PHE A 9 -9.11 2.35 5.33
CA PHE A 9 -8.27 2.38 4.18
C PHE A 9 -8.98 3.04 3.04
N THR A 10 -8.44 4.04 2.44
CA THR A 10 -9.10 4.71 1.34
C THR A 10 -8.59 4.13 0.04
N LEU A 11 -9.30 4.41 -1.02
CA LEU A 11 -8.93 3.89 -2.31
C LEU A 11 -7.60 4.48 -2.73
N ILE A 12 -7.35 5.72 -2.40
CA ILE A 12 -6.11 6.36 -2.77
C ILE A 12 -4.93 5.71 -2.07
N GLU A 13 -5.11 5.32 -0.83
CA GLU A 13 -4.05 4.67 -0.12
C GLU A 13 -3.70 3.34 -0.75
N LEU A 14 -4.69 2.63 -1.17
CA LEU A 14 -4.44 1.36 -1.82
C LEU A 14 -3.76 1.60 -3.16
N LEU A 15 -4.17 2.61 -3.88
CA LEU A 15 -3.58 2.92 -5.16
C LEU A 15 -2.10 3.27 -4.99
N ILE A 16 -1.79 4.04 -3.96
CA ILE A 16 -0.42 4.43 -3.72
C ILE A 16 0.43 3.21 -3.38
N VAL A 17 -0.11 2.32 -2.60
CA VAL A 17 0.63 1.13 -2.20
C VAL A 17 0.98 0.28 -3.41
N ILE A 18 0.03 0.02 -4.28
CA ILE A 18 0.31 -0.82 -5.42
C ILE A 18 1.24 -0.09 -6.39
N ALA A 19 1.21 1.22 -6.43
CA ALA A 19 2.10 1.97 -7.29
C ALA A 19 3.55 1.81 -6.80
N ILE A 20 3.75 1.85 -5.50
CA ILE A 20 5.07 1.68 -4.94
C ILE A 20 5.57 0.27 -5.20
N ILE A 21 4.72 -0.70 -5.01
CA ILE A 21 5.11 -2.08 -5.25
C ILE A 21 5.49 -2.27 -6.71
N ALA A 22 4.74 -1.67 -7.61
CA ALA A 22 5.01 -1.82 -9.02
C ALA A 22 6.37 -1.22 -9.39
N VAL A 23 6.71 -0.08 -8.81
CA VAL A 23 7.97 0.55 -9.09
C VAL A 23 9.12 -0.30 -8.57
N LEU A 24 8.99 -0.82 -7.37
CA LEU A 24 10.05 -1.65 -6.81
C LEU A 24 10.23 -2.93 -7.60
N ALA A 25 9.14 -3.50 -8.04
CA ALA A 25 9.22 -4.72 -8.83
C ALA A 25 9.92 -4.43 -10.16
N ALA A 26 9.69 -3.26 -10.73
CA ALA A 26 10.33 -2.92 -11.99
C ALA A 26 11.84 -2.79 -11.81
N MET A 27 12.27 -2.41 -10.62
CA MET A 27 13.68 -2.28 -10.39
C MET A 27 14.38 -3.63 -10.28
N LEU A 28 13.62 -4.67 -10.03
CA LEU A 28 14.21 -5.99 -9.92
C LEU A 28 14.40 -6.65 -11.28
N LEU A 29 13.86 -6.11 -12.31
CA LEU A 29 13.98 -6.72 -13.63
C LEU A 29 15.40 -6.55 -14.22
#